data_e2fce16b6bc9913512963892839b54d0
#
_entry.id   e2fce16b6bc9913512963892839b54d0
#
_cell.length_a   1.000
_cell.length_b   1.000
_cell.length_c   1.000
_cell.angle_alpha   90.00
_cell.angle_beta   90.00
_cell.angle_gamma   90.00
#
_symmetry.space_group_name_H-M   'P 1'
#
loop_
_entity.id
_entity.type
_entity.pdbx_description
1 polymer ?
#
loop_
_entity_poly.entity_id
_entity_poly.type
_entity_poly.pdbx_seq_one_letter_code
_entity_poly.pdbx_strand_id
1 'polypeptide(L)'
;MMLLPRSLRRLVLAPAIPLLTLLLLTTLPLWLIVAALASPRLPGRLRPLRVLSFLIVVLVAESLALLALLLLWLGRGMRRPPLGERARAAHYWLMRSYLAAVFWAGRRVFNLDFAVDASEARNGELDLDAALHEGDGLDLQDTVRASRTALREWLRRVRGRPHPVSSGRFRVTDDDRRVPLLVFSRHAGPGDSLLLVHALLQQGFRPHIVLRDTLQWAPAIDVVLNRLPSVFLSRGVSGQRDAIARVAAGLGSGDALVLFPEGRNFTPTRRLASIARLEEQGDHAAAEYAREMRHVLVPRPGGAAAAIAAAEDAEVVFVAHTGLEDLSSVVDLWRGTPMDASIRVKLWRVPASEVPDDDAVAAEWLRDWWRRIDAWILDRHGRGALPDAAVRAVTDEPGQG
;
A
#
# COMPACT_ATOMS: atom_id res chain seq x y z
N MET A 1 -3.20 7.29 -20.62
CA MET A 1 -3.77 8.56 -20.08
C MET A 1 -2.59 9.38 -19.59
N MET A 2 -2.30 10.53 -20.21
CA MET A 2 -1.21 11.40 -19.78
C MET A 2 -1.60 12.11 -18.48
N LEU A 3 -0.65 12.18 -17.53
CA LEU A 3 -0.86 12.97 -16.32
C LEU A 3 -0.83 14.47 -16.65
N LEU A 4 -1.75 15.22 -16.05
CA LEU A 4 -1.70 16.69 -16.07
C LEU A 4 -0.39 17.18 -15.39
N PRO A 5 0.13 18.36 -15.78
CA PRO A 5 1.25 18.98 -15.08
C PRO A 5 1.02 19.04 -13.57
N ARG A 6 2.06 18.80 -12.76
CA ARG A 6 1.96 18.74 -11.29
C ARG A 6 1.28 19.95 -10.68
N SER A 7 1.61 21.15 -11.16
CA SER A 7 1.03 22.39 -10.66
C SER A 7 -0.47 22.45 -10.90
N LEU A 8 -0.92 22.13 -12.11
CA LEU A 8 -2.34 22.15 -12.45
C LEU A 8 -3.12 21.08 -11.70
N ARG A 9 -2.58 19.86 -11.62
CA ARG A 9 -3.18 18.76 -10.88
C ARG A 9 -3.38 19.11 -9.41
N ARG A 10 -2.37 19.67 -8.75
CA ARG A 10 -2.45 20.07 -7.34
C ARG A 10 -3.35 21.27 -7.11
N LEU A 11 -3.34 22.23 -8.04
CA LEU A 11 -4.20 23.42 -7.94
C LEU A 11 -5.69 23.06 -8.06
N VAL A 12 -6.03 22.04 -8.84
CA VAL A 12 -7.41 21.62 -9.06
C VAL A 12 -7.85 20.55 -8.05
N LEU A 13 -7.08 19.44 -7.94
CA LEU A 13 -7.52 18.29 -7.14
C LEU A 13 -7.36 18.51 -5.64
N ALA A 14 -6.32 19.19 -5.19
CA ALA A 14 -6.12 19.39 -3.75
C ALA A 14 -7.22 20.23 -3.08
N PRO A 15 -7.73 21.33 -3.66
CA PRO A 15 -8.90 22.02 -3.11
C PRO A 15 -10.23 21.32 -3.39
N ALA A 16 -10.33 20.53 -4.48
CA ALA A 16 -11.59 19.84 -4.83
C ALA A 16 -12.00 18.81 -3.76
N ILE A 17 -11.05 18.09 -3.16
CA ILE A 17 -11.35 17.09 -2.12
C ILE A 17 -11.98 17.71 -0.87
N PRO A 18 -11.41 18.74 -0.22
CA PRO A 18 -12.04 19.42 0.91
C PRO A 18 -13.42 20.03 0.56
N LEU A 19 -13.57 20.59 -0.64
CA LEU A 19 -14.87 21.12 -1.09
C LEU A 19 -15.91 20.00 -1.25
N LEU A 20 -15.52 18.88 -1.86
CA LEU A 20 -16.39 17.70 -1.97
C LEU A 20 -16.76 17.14 -0.58
N THR A 21 -15.80 17.11 0.33
CA THR A 21 -16.02 16.69 1.71
C THR A 21 -17.03 17.61 2.41
N LEU A 22 -16.87 18.91 2.28
CA LEU A 22 -17.78 19.89 2.85
C LEU A 22 -19.19 19.73 2.25
N LEU A 23 -19.30 19.59 0.93
CA LEU A 23 -20.57 19.34 0.25
C LEU A 23 -21.24 18.05 0.75
N LEU A 24 -20.47 16.96 0.87
CA LEU A 24 -21.00 15.69 1.37
C LEU A 24 -21.46 15.81 2.83
N LEU A 25 -20.73 16.52 3.69
CA LEU A 25 -21.09 16.69 5.09
C LEU A 25 -22.30 17.61 5.27
N THR A 26 -22.42 18.68 4.49
CA THR A 26 -23.59 19.58 4.55
C THR A 26 -24.86 18.91 4.02
N THR A 27 -24.73 18.02 3.04
CA THR A 27 -25.87 17.25 2.49
C THR A 27 -26.02 15.87 3.14
N LEU A 28 -25.25 15.56 4.20
CA LEU A 28 -25.23 14.26 4.86
C LEU A 28 -26.60 13.73 5.30
N PRO A 29 -27.51 14.54 5.88
CA PRO A 29 -28.83 14.04 6.26
C PRO A 29 -29.60 13.45 5.07
N LEU A 30 -29.51 14.08 3.89
CA LEU A 30 -30.10 13.56 2.66
C LEU A 30 -29.52 12.21 2.26
N TRP A 31 -28.18 12.09 2.25
CA TRP A 31 -27.48 10.84 1.89
C TRP A 31 -27.78 9.71 2.87
N LEU A 32 -27.93 10.01 4.17
CA LEU A 32 -28.33 9.03 5.17
C LEU A 32 -29.75 8.51 4.93
N ILE A 33 -30.69 9.38 4.60
CA ILE A 33 -32.07 9.00 4.26
C ILE A 33 -32.05 8.11 3.00
N VAL A 34 -31.37 8.53 1.93
CA VAL A 34 -31.27 7.77 0.69
C VAL A 34 -30.64 6.39 0.94
N ALA A 35 -29.53 6.34 1.69
CA ALA A 35 -28.85 5.10 2.03
C ALA A 35 -29.72 4.19 2.92
N ALA A 36 -30.45 4.74 3.88
CA ALA A 36 -31.36 3.99 4.73
C ALA A 36 -32.52 3.38 3.92
N LEU A 37 -33.16 4.16 3.05
CA LEU A 37 -34.24 3.69 2.17
C LEU A 37 -33.77 2.68 1.13
N ALA A 38 -32.54 2.78 0.64
CA ALA A 38 -31.93 1.84 -0.29
C ALA A 38 -31.51 0.51 0.37
N SER A 39 -31.11 0.57 1.66
CA SER A 39 -30.55 -0.58 2.38
C SER A 39 -31.43 -1.84 2.40
N PRO A 40 -32.75 -1.78 2.56
CA PRO A 40 -33.60 -2.98 2.51
C PRO A 40 -33.75 -3.59 1.12
N ARG A 41 -33.50 -2.79 0.06
CA ARG A 41 -33.67 -3.22 -1.34
C ARG A 41 -32.38 -3.79 -1.95
N LEU A 42 -31.23 -3.56 -1.32
CA LEU A 42 -29.94 -3.98 -1.81
C LEU A 42 -29.39 -5.16 -0.99
N PRO A 43 -28.79 -6.17 -1.62
CA PRO A 43 -28.19 -7.28 -0.92
C PRO A 43 -27.01 -6.79 -0.06
N GLY A 44 -26.84 -7.40 1.13
CA GLY A 44 -25.80 -7.05 2.09
C GLY A 44 -26.34 -6.21 3.26
N ARG A 45 -25.79 -6.48 4.47
CA ARG A 45 -26.21 -5.88 5.74
C ARG A 45 -25.91 -4.38 5.76
N LEU A 46 -26.92 -3.52 5.42
CA LEU A 46 -26.80 -2.06 5.38
C LEU A 46 -25.67 -1.55 4.45
N ARG A 47 -25.44 -2.24 3.33
CA ARG A 47 -24.35 -1.93 2.38
C ARG A 47 -24.22 -0.44 2.04
N PRO A 48 -25.30 0.29 1.64
CA PRO A 48 -25.17 1.71 1.30
C PRO A 48 -24.69 2.58 2.46
N LEU A 49 -25.17 2.31 3.70
CA LEU A 49 -24.74 3.04 4.90
C LEU A 49 -23.30 2.74 5.25
N ARG A 50 -22.85 1.49 5.09
CA ARG A 50 -21.46 1.09 5.33
C ARG A 50 -20.52 1.79 4.35
N VAL A 51 -20.80 1.72 3.06
CA VAL A 51 -19.99 2.37 2.03
C VAL A 51 -19.97 3.89 2.19
N LEU A 52 -21.13 4.50 2.50
CA LEU A 52 -21.22 5.95 2.79
C LEU A 52 -20.36 6.34 3.99
N SER A 53 -20.42 5.59 5.10
CA SER A 53 -19.61 5.88 6.29
C SER A 53 -18.11 5.73 6.01
N PHE A 54 -17.69 4.72 5.24
CA PHE A 54 -16.31 4.57 4.83
C PHE A 54 -15.84 5.74 3.95
N LEU A 55 -16.66 6.11 2.95
CA LEU A 55 -16.37 7.25 2.08
C LEU A 55 -16.20 8.56 2.86
N ILE A 56 -17.07 8.81 3.86
CA ILE A 56 -16.95 9.98 4.72
C ILE A 56 -15.62 9.98 5.46
N VAL A 57 -15.24 8.86 6.08
CA VAL A 57 -13.97 8.77 6.81
C VAL A 57 -12.79 9.02 5.88
N VAL A 58 -12.76 8.39 4.69
CA VAL A 58 -11.70 8.57 3.71
C VAL A 58 -11.61 10.04 3.25
N LEU A 59 -12.71 10.66 2.87
CA LEU A 59 -12.72 12.05 2.40
C LEU A 59 -12.33 13.05 3.51
N VAL A 60 -12.76 12.83 4.74
CA VAL A 60 -12.36 13.65 5.88
C VAL A 60 -10.87 13.47 6.16
N ALA A 61 -10.39 12.23 6.21
CA ALA A 61 -8.96 11.94 6.42
C ALA A 61 -8.08 12.55 5.31
N GLU A 62 -8.49 12.43 4.04
CA GLU A 62 -7.80 13.03 2.88
C GLU A 62 -7.77 14.56 2.99
N SER A 63 -8.90 15.19 3.36
CA SER A 63 -9.00 16.65 3.54
C SER A 63 -8.10 17.15 4.67
N LEU A 64 -8.09 16.45 5.80
CA LEU A 64 -7.20 16.76 6.93
C LEU A 64 -5.73 16.57 6.57
N ALA A 65 -5.42 15.51 5.81
CA ALA A 65 -4.06 15.26 5.33
C ALA A 65 -3.59 16.38 4.39
N LEU A 66 -4.42 16.80 3.44
CA LEU A 66 -4.11 17.90 2.51
C LEU A 66 -3.92 19.22 3.26
N LEU A 67 -4.78 19.52 4.24
CA LEU A 67 -4.63 20.69 5.08
C LEU A 67 -3.33 20.66 5.89
N ALA A 68 -3.01 19.53 6.52
CA ALA A 68 -1.77 19.34 7.25
C ALA A 68 -0.53 19.52 6.34
N LEU A 69 -0.57 18.97 5.12
CA LEU A 69 0.51 19.13 4.13
C LEU A 69 0.67 20.58 3.66
N LEU A 70 -0.42 21.32 3.52
CA LEU A 70 -0.40 22.75 3.24
C LEU A 70 0.23 23.54 4.39
N LEU A 71 -0.18 23.27 5.64
CA LEU A 71 0.37 23.91 6.82
C LEU A 71 1.86 23.60 7.01
N LEU A 72 2.28 22.34 6.79
CA LEU A 72 3.69 21.96 6.80
C LEU A 72 4.50 22.70 5.71
N TRP A 73 3.92 22.93 4.55
CA TRP A 73 4.58 23.66 3.48
C TRP A 73 4.70 25.17 3.78
N LEU A 74 3.63 25.79 4.27
CA LEU A 74 3.63 27.20 4.69
C LEU A 74 4.58 27.43 5.87
N GLY A 75 4.55 26.57 6.90
CA GLY A 75 5.42 26.67 8.07
C GLY A 75 6.91 26.53 7.76
N ARG A 76 7.26 26.00 6.57
CA ARG A 76 8.65 25.94 6.06
C ARG A 76 9.01 27.11 5.13
N GLY A 77 8.19 28.15 5.06
CA GLY A 77 8.39 29.26 4.16
C GLY A 77 8.33 28.85 2.69
N MET A 78 7.42 27.92 2.33
CA MET A 78 7.17 27.45 0.97
C MET A 78 8.38 26.78 0.26
N ARG A 79 9.36 26.32 1.03
CA ARG A 79 10.57 25.69 0.48
C ARG A 79 10.27 24.36 -0.19
N ARG A 80 10.97 24.10 -1.28
CA ARG A 80 10.91 22.83 -2.02
C ARG A 80 11.82 21.76 -1.39
N PRO A 81 11.64 20.46 -1.72
CA PRO A 81 12.61 19.42 -1.33
C PRO A 81 14.05 19.80 -1.72
N PRO A 82 15.06 19.26 -1.02
CA PRO A 82 14.99 18.15 -0.05
C PRO A 82 14.43 18.57 1.31
N LEU A 83 13.72 17.62 1.95
CA LEU A 83 13.18 17.80 3.28
C LEU A 83 14.27 17.53 4.33
N GLY A 84 14.41 18.40 5.31
CA GLY A 84 15.17 18.08 6.51
C GLY A 84 14.49 16.96 7.32
N GLU A 85 15.23 16.32 8.21
CA GLU A 85 14.79 15.14 8.95
C GLU A 85 13.47 15.32 9.71
N ARG A 86 13.33 16.43 10.45
CA ARG A 86 12.08 16.76 11.16
C ARG A 86 10.86 16.85 10.22
N ALA A 87 11.06 17.37 9.02
CA ALA A 87 9.98 17.49 8.06
C ALA A 87 9.65 16.13 7.41
N ARG A 88 10.64 15.27 7.17
CA ARG A 88 10.42 13.89 6.73
C ARG A 88 9.64 13.12 7.79
N ALA A 89 10.05 13.18 9.05
CA ALA A 89 9.34 12.56 10.17
C ALA A 89 7.88 13.02 10.26
N ALA A 90 7.59 14.31 10.06
CA ALA A 90 6.23 14.84 10.05
C ALA A 90 5.39 14.29 8.88
N HIS A 91 5.99 14.07 7.70
CA HIS A 91 5.29 13.46 6.56
C HIS A 91 5.00 11.97 6.80
N TYR A 92 5.96 11.21 7.36
CA TYR A 92 5.73 9.81 7.74
C TYR A 92 4.68 9.67 8.85
N TRP A 93 4.70 10.55 9.85
CA TRP A 93 3.67 10.58 10.88
C TRP A 93 2.28 10.85 10.29
N LEU A 94 2.17 11.82 9.37
CA LEU A 94 0.92 12.11 8.70
C LEU A 94 0.42 10.90 7.89
N MET A 95 1.31 10.25 7.15
CA MET A 95 0.98 9.04 6.38
C MET A 95 0.54 7.90 7.29
N ARG A 96 1.23 7.68 8.42
CA ARG A 96 0.84 6.70 9.45
C ARG A 96 -0.58 6.98 9.97
N SER A 97 -0.85 8.23 10.37
CA SER A 97 -2.14 8.63 10.94
C SER A 97 -3.27 8.52 9.92
N TYR A 98 -3.03 8.91 8.68
CA TYR A 98 -3.99 8.77 7.58
C TYR A 98 -4.33 7.30 7.33
N LEU A 99 -3.34 6.45 7.17
CA LEU A 99 -3.56 5.02 6.92
C LEU A 99 -4.22 4.34 8.12
N ALA A 100 -3.83 4.68 9.35
CA ALA A 100 -4.48 4.16 10.55
C ALA A 100 -5.99 4.47 10.57
N ALA A 101 -6.41 5.69 10.22
CA ALA A 101 -7.81 6.07 10.14
C ALA A 101 -8.55 5.30 9.03
N VAL A 102 -7.93 5.14 7.85
CA VAL A 102 -8.52 4.41 6.71
C VAL A 102 -8.68 2.92 7.04
N PHE A 103 -7.64 2.28 7.62
CA PHE A 103 -7.70 0.87 7.99
C PHE A 103 -8.66 0.60 9.16
N TRP A 104 -8.68 1.47 10.16
CA TRP A 104 -9.68 1.39 11.23
C TRP A 104 -11.11 1.42 10.67
N ALA A 105 -11.40 2.37 9.79
CA ALA A 105 -12.71 2.45 9.16
C ALA A 105 -13.00 1.24 8.28
N GLY A 106 -12.03 0.78 7.49
CA GLY A 106 -12.13 -0.39 6.63
C GLY A 106 -12.47 -1.65 7.42
N ARG A 107 -11.74 -1.93 8.50
CA ARG A 107 -12.00 -3.07 9.39
C ARG A 107 -13.43 -3.05 9.94
N ARG A 108 -13.87 -1.91 10.47
CA ARG A 108 -15.22 -1.75 11.07
C ARG A 108 -16.33 -1.84 10.03
N VAL A 109 -16.14 -1.18 8.89
CA VAL A 109 -17.18 -1.09 7.86
C VAL A 109 -17.32 -2.40 7.09
N PHE A 110 -16.20 -3.01 6.70
CA PHE A 110 -16.20 -4.22 5.86
C PHE A 110 -16.11 -5.52 6.65
N ASN A 111 -16.00 -5.43 7.98
CA ASN A 111 -15.84 -6.57 8.87
C ASN A 111 -14.64 -7.43 8.47
N LEU A 112 -13.48 -6.78 8.35
CA LEU A 112 -12.22 -7.43 8.01
C LEU A 112 -11.51 -7.90 9.26
N ASP A 113 -11.09 -9.16 9.26
CA ASP A 113 -10.21 -9.72 10.26
C ASP A 113 -8.81 -9.92 9.67
N PHE A 114 -7.77 -9.72 10.48
CA PHE A 114 -6.38 -9.89 10.06
C PHE A 114 -5.73 -10.98 10.88
N ALA A 115 -5.10 -11.93 10.21
CA ALA A 115 -4.34 -13.00 10.83
C ALA A 115 -2.95 -13.08 10.21
N VAL A 116 -1.93 -13.04 11.04
CA VAL A 116 -0.54 -13.21 10.62
C VAL A 116 -0.11 -14.66 10.85
N ASP A 117 0.43 -15.28 9.81
CA ASP A 117 1.00 -16.61 9.91
C ASP A 117 2.45 -16.54 10.42
N ALA A 118 2.58 -16.66 11.74
CA ALA A 118 3.87 -16.60 12.44
C ALA A 118 4.60 -17.96 12.49
N SER A 119 4.20 -18.95 11.71
CA SER A 119 4.68 -20.34 11.83
C SER A 119 6.20 -20.53 11.62
N GLU A 120 6.91 -19.52 11.14
CA GLU A 120 8.37 -19.54 10.90
C GLU A 120 9.07 -18.27 11.48
N ALA A 121 8.40 -17.54 12.39
CA ALA A 121 8.95 -16.32 12.97
C ALA A 121 10.16 -16.64 13.86
N ARG A 122 11.33 -16.05 13.56
CA ARG A 122 12.49 -16.04 14.45
C ARG A 122 12.35 -14.91 15.48
N ASN A 123 12.82 -15.11 16.70
CA ASN A 123 12.80 -14.08 17.76
C ASN A 123 13.42 -12.77 17.26
N GLY A 124 12.64 -11.69 17.24
CA GLY A 124 13.03 -10.36 16.76
C GLY A 124 12.39 -9.95 15.42
N GLU A 125 11.48 -10.76 14.89
CA GLU A 125 10.74 -10.46 13.65
C GLU A 125 9.70 -9.36 13.82
N LEU A 126 9.36 -8.77 12.66
CA LEU A 126 8.27 -7.81 12.50
C LEU A 126 7.00 -8.34 13.16
N ASP A 127 6.59 -7.75 14.29
CA ASP A 127 5.32 -8.05 14.94
C ASP A 127 4.17 -7.42 14.17
N LEU A 128 3.86 -8.04 13.03
CA LEU A 128 2.77 -7.58 12.16
C LEU A 128 1.42 -7.74 12.84
N ASP A 129 1.28 -8.70 13.73
CA ASP A 129 0.01 -8.94 14.44
C ASP A 129 -0.29 -7.77 15.36
N ALA A 130 0.65 -7.34 16.18
CA ALA A 130 0.53 -6.11 16.98
C ALA A 130 0.30 -4.88 16.08
N ALA A 131 1.02 -4.75 14.95
CA ALA A 131 0.87 -3.62 14.04
C ALA A 131 -0.50 -3.54 13.37
N LEU A 132 -1.09 -4.66 13.03
CA LEU A 132 -2.40 -4.72 12.38
C LEU A 132 -3.55 -4.55 13.37
N HIS A 133 -3.34 -4.92 14.65
CA HIS A 133 -4.32 -4.79 15.73
C HIS A 133 -4.16 -3.51 16.57
N GLU A 134 -3.05 -2.78 16.46
CA GLU A 134 -2.81 -1.54 17.22
C GLU A 134 -3.90 -0.46 16.97
N GLY A 135 -4.69 -0.60 15.89
CA GLY A 135 -5.86 0.24 15.63
C GLY A 135 -7.11 -0.07 16.46
N ASP A 136 -7.18 -1.20 17.15
CA ASP A 136 -8.37 -1.57 17.94
C ASP A 136 -8.48 -0.80 19.25
N GLY A 137 -7.36 -0.26 19.74
CA GLY A 137 -7.28 0.61 20.92
C GLY A 137 -7.21 2.11 20.58
N LEU A 138 -7.36 2.50 19.30
CA LEU A 138 -7.45 3.91 18.92
C LEU A 138 -8.77 4.50 19.45
N ASP A 139 -8.72 5.00 20.70
CA ASP A 139 -9.72 5.95 21.16
C ASP A 139 -9.62 7.19 20.24
N LEU A 140 -10.71 7.47 19.53
CA LEU A 140 -10.83 8.70 18.74
C LEU A 140 -10.47 9.94 19.56
N GLN A 141 -10.71 9.89 20.89
CA GLN A 141 -10.31 10.94 21.81
C GLN A 141 -8.79 11.07 21.93
N ASP A 142 -8.03 9.97 21.95
CA ASP A 142 -6.57 10.01 22.02
C ASP A 142 -5.94 10.47 20.71
N THR A 143 -6.51 10.08 19.57
CA THR A 143 -6.07 10.59 18.25
C THR A 143 -6.37 12.10 18.12
N VAL A 144 -7.53 12.56 18.57
CA VAL A 144 -7.89 13.99 18.61
C VAL A 144 -7.05 14.75 19.63
N ARG A 145 -6.73 14.16 20.80
CA ARG A 145 -5.84 14.75 21.78
C ARG A 145 -4.41 14.88 21.26
N ALA A 146 -3.86 13.84 20.64
CA ALA A 146 -2.54 13.86 20.02
C ALA A 146 -2.46 14.91 18.89
N SER A 147 -3.49 14.99 18.04
CA SER A 147 -3.58 15.99 16.97
C SER A 147 -3.71 17.42 17.52
N ARG A 148 -4.49 17.63 18.59
CA ARG A 148 -4.61 18.91 19.28
C ARG A 148 -3.30 19.31 19.96
N THR A 149 -2.60 18.37 20.54
CA THR A 149 -1.28 18.61 21.18
C THR A 149 -0.23 18.97 20.14
N ALA A 150 -0.16 18.22 19.05
CA ALA A 150 0.73 18.51 17.93
C ALA A 150 0.43 19.88 17.28
N LEU A 151 -0.83 20.23 17.10
CA LEU A 151 -1.25 21.52 16.58
C LEU A 151 -0.91 22.68 17.56
N ARG A 152 -1.13 22.48 18.87
CA ARG A 152 -0.77 23.47 19.89
C ARG A 152 0.75 23.68 20.00
N GLU A 153 1.52 22.61 19.89
CA GLU A 153 3.00 22.70 19.86
C GLU A 153 3.49 23.38 18.58
N TRP A 154 2.86 23.09 17.43
CA TRP A 154 3.15 23.78 16.17
C TRP A 154 2.84 25.28 16.27
N LEU A 155 1.65 25.64 16.77
CA LEU A 155 1.24 27.05 16.98
C LEU A 155 2.18 27.78 17.96
N ARG A 156 2.67 27.12 19.00
CA ARG A 156 3.68 27.69 19.93
C ARG A 156 5.03 27.93 19.24
N ARG A 157 5.45 27.04 18.34
CA ARG A 157 6.71 27.17 17.58
C ARG A 157 6.66 28.29 16.54
N VAL A 158 5.52 28.47 15.90
CA VAL A 158 5.30 29.60 14.97
C VAL A 158 5.36 30.95 15.70
N ARG A 159 5.02 30.98 16.99
CA ARG A 159 5.09 32.19 17.84
C ARG A 159 6.45 32.47 18.51
N GLY A 160 7.50 31.78 18.12
CA GLY A 160 8.89 32.16 18.39
C GLY A 160 9.40 31.97 19.82
N ARG A 161 8.89 31.03 20.60
CA ARG A 161 9.48 30.65 21.91
C ARG A 161 10.20 29.31 21.83
N PRO A 162 11.54 29.24 22.01
CA PRO A 162 12.25 27.97 22.10
C PRO A 162 12.01 27.38 23.49
N HIS A 163 11.37 26.24 23.56
CA HIS A 163 11.37 25.37 24.74
C HIS A 163 11.93 24.00 24.39
N PRO A 164 12.64 23.34 25.33
CA PRO A 164 13.20 22.03 25.11
C PRO A 164 12.06 21.04 24.81
N VAL A 165 12.25 20.30 23.76
CA VAL A 165 11.32 19.24 23.30
C VAL A 165 11.32 18.14 24.35
N SER A 166 10.32 18.12 25.22
CA SER A 166 9.97 16.88 25.90
C SER A 166 9.42 15.95 24.83
N SER A 167 10.20 14.95 24.51
CA SER A 167 9.92 13.92 23.52
C SER A 167 8.78 13.03 24.02
N GLY A 168 7.54 13.51 23.86
CA GLY A 168 6.36 12.69 23.95
C GLY A 168 6.29 11.78 22.71
N ARG A 169 6.79 10.56 22.86
CA ARG A 169 6.50 9.35 22.07
C ARG A 169 6.28 9.49 20.55
N PHE A 170 7.11 10.20 19.86
CA PHE A 170 7.58 9.85 18.54
C PHE A 170 9.08 9.62 18.65
N ARG A 171 9.44 8.62 19.43
CA ARG A 171 10.70 7.94 19.24
C ARG A 171 10.51 7.12 17.97
N VAL A 172 10.99 7.59 16.84
CA VAL A 172 11.86 6.71 16.07
C VAL A 172 12.86 6.27 17.14
N THR A 173 12.68 5.09 17.67
CA THR A 173 13.71 4.49 18.52
C THR A 173 14.92 4.53 17.63
N ASP A 174 15.92 5.33 18.03
CA ASP A 174 17.25 5.33 17.49
C ASP A 174 17.84 3.95 17.83
N ASP A 175 17.27 2.96 17.17
CA ASP A 175 17.80 1.62 17.15
C ASP A 175 18.72 1.58 15.93
N ASP A 176 19.93 2.04 16.13
CA ASP A 176 21.06 1.92 15.19
C ASP A 176 21.32 0.46 14.73
N ARG A 177 20.50 -0.49 15.19
CA ARG A 177 20.54 -1.91 14.88
C ARG A 177 19.52 -2.35 13.84
N ARG A 178 18.60 -1.50 13.40
CA ARG A 178 17.63 -1.87 12.36
C ARG A 178 18.28 -1.81 10.99
N VAL A 179 18.55 -2.97 10.42
CA VAL A 179 19.02 -3.06 9.03
C VAL A 179 17.95 -2.54 8.07
N PRO A 180 18.34 -1.94 6.94
CA PRO A 180 17.39 -1.57 5.89
C PRO A 180 16.71 -2.82 5.31
N LEU A 181 15.49 -2.66 4.82
CA LEU A 181 14.71 -3.75 4.25
C LEU A 181 14.41 -3.53 2.77
N LEU A 182 14.54 -4.59 1.98
CA LEU A 182 13.94 -4.72 0.66
C LEU A 182 12.67 -5.59 0.78
N VAL A 183 11.52 -5.00 0.61
CA VAL A 183 10.24 -5.69 0.81
C VAL A 183 9.61 -6.01 -0.54
N PHE A 184 9.57 -7.28 -0.89
CA PHE A 184 9.01 -7.81 -2.13
C PHE A 184 7.68 -8.51 -1.84
N SER A 185 6.60 -7.92 -2.31
CA SER A 185 5.25 -8.44 -2.06
C SER A 185 4.56 -8.90 -3.33
N ARG A 186 3.74 -9.95 -3.20
CA ARG A 186 2.74 -10.24 -4.23
C ARG A 186 1.78 -9.06 -4.37
N HIS A 187 1.10 -8.98 -5.53
CA HIS A 187 0.20 -7.88 -5.82
C HIS A 187 -1.20 -8.37 -6.20
N ALA A 188 -2.16 -8.36 -5.27
CA ALA A 188 -3.55 -8.74 -5.53
C ALA A 188 -4.42 -7.54 -5.90
N GLY A 189 -4.17 -6.36 -5.29
CA GLY A 189 -4.97 -5.17 -5.56
C GLY A 189 -4.43 -3.90 -4.89
N PRO A 190 -5.13 -2.77 -4.99
CA PRO A 190 -4.67 -1.51 -4.37
C PRO A 190 -4.68 -1.57 -2.83
N GLY A 191 -5.48 -2.45 -2.24
CA GLY A 191 -5.56 -2.62 -0.78
C GLY A 191 -4.30 -3.21 -0.17
N ASP A 192 -3.60 -4.08 -0.87
CA ASP A 192 -2.39 -4.75 -0.37
C ASP A 192 -1.22 -3.78 -0.19
N SER A 193 -1.03 -2.87 -1.16
CA SER A 193 0.02 -1.85 -1.06
C SER A 193 -0.20 -0.93 0.13
N LEU A 194 -1.44 -0.53 0.38
CA LEU A 194 -1.78 0.31 1.53
C LEU A 194 -1.60 -0.45 2.84
N LEU A 195 -2.00 -1.74 2.89
CA LEU A 195 -1.84 -2.59 4.07
C LEU A 195 -0.36 -2.75 4.44
N LEU A 196 0.48 -3.07 3.45
CA LEU A 196 1.90 -3.25 3.66
C LEU A 196 2.58 -1.96 4.15
N VAL A 197 2.27 -0.83 3.51
CA VAL A 197 2.79 0.48 3.93
C VAL A 197 2.30 0.84 5.34
N HIS A 198 1.03 0.56 5.65
CA HIS A 198 0.49 0.77 7.00
C HIS A 198 1.25 -0.06 8.03
N ALA A 199 1.42 -1.35 7.79
CA ALA A 199 2.13 -2.26 8.69
C ALA A 199 3.58 -1.81 8.95
N LEU A 200 4.33 -1.44 7.91
CA LEU A 200 5.70 -0.93 8.04
C LEU A 200 5.76 0.36 8.87
N LEU A 201 4.83 1.29 8.65
CA LEU A 201 4.75 2.53 9.42
C LEU A 201 4.40 2.29 10.88
N GLN A 202 3.53 1.32 11.18
CA GLN A 202 3.20 0.94 12.56
C GLN A 202 4.40 0.34 13.28
N GLN A 203 5.21 -0.44 12.58
CA GLN A 203 6.47 -0.98 13.09
C GLN A 203 7.61 0.07 13.18
N GLY A 204 7.35 1.32 12.79
CA GLY A 204 8.33 2.41 12.86
C GLY A 204 9.34 2.42 11.70
N PHE A 205 9.13 1.63 10.64
CA PHE A 205 9.89 1.76 9.41
C PHE A 205 9.46 2.98 8.61
N ARG A 206 10.37 3.47 7.77
CA ARG A 206 10.14 4.55 6.80
C ARG A 206 10.03 3.96 5.40
N PRO A 207 8.81 3.69 4.89
CA PRO A 207 8.65 3.07 3.59
C PRO A 207 9.00 4.01 2.45
N HIS A 208 9.87 3.53 1.55
CA HIS A 208 10.18 4.09 0.25
C HIS A 208 9.43 3.25 -0.79
N ILE A 209 8.53 3.84 -1.55
CA ILE A 209 7.55 3.07 -2.33
C ILE A 209 7.85 3.18 -3.81
N VAL A 210 7.90 2.04 -4.50
CA VAL A 210 7.90 1.97 -5.97
C VAL A 210 6.47 1.79 -6.45
N LEU A 211 5.93 2.79 -7.15
CA LEU A 211 4.52 2.83 -7.52
C LEU A 211 4.31 3.41 -8.92
N ARG A 212 3.10 3.20 -9.47
CA ARG A 212 2.76 3.78 -10.78
C ARG A 212 2.50 5.27 -10.68
N ASP A 213 2.89 5.99 -11.71
CA ASP A 213 2.67 7.42 -11.87
C ASP A 213 1.18 7.79 -11.80
N THR A 214 0.27 6.92 -12.28
CA THR A 214 -1.18 7.12 -12.23
C THR A 214 -1.73 7.31 -10.82
N LEU A 215 -1.05 6.80 -9.79
CA LEU A 215 -1.48 7.01 -8.39
C LEU A 215 -1.35 8.48 -7.94
N GLN A 216 -0.63 9.29 -8.68
CA GLN A 216 -0.56 10.75 -8.45
C GLN A 216 -1.89 11.49 -8.76
N TRP A 217 -2.92 10.80 -9.25
CA TRP A 217 -4.28 11.36 -9.28
C TRP A 217 -4.91 11.48 -7.90
N ALA A 218 -4.45 10.75 -6.90
CA ALA A 218 -4.84 10.93 -5.50
C ALA A 218 -3.99 12.06 -4.89
N PRO A 219 -4.60 13.20 -4.47
CA PRO A 219 -3.85 14.42 -4.15
C PRO A 219 -2.90 14.28 -2.96
N ALA A 220 -3.30 13.59 -1.87
CA ALA A 220 -2.41 13.37 -0.74
C ALA A 220 -1.24 12.47 -1.12
N ILE A 221 -1.46 11.40 -1.90
CA ILE A 221 -0.40 10.54 -2.42
C ILE A 221 0.57 11.34 -3.29
N ASP A 222 0.05 12.17 -4.22
CA ASP A 222 0.89 13.04 -5.05
C ASP A 222 1.77 13.97 -4.21
N VAL A 223 1.20 14.59 -3.19
CA VAL A 223 1.96 15.58 -2.38
C VAL A 223 2.96 14.89 -1.46
N VAL A 224 2.57 13.83 -0.76
CA VAL A 224 3.42 13.13 0.22
C VAL A 224 4.57 12.41 -0.48
N LEU A 225 4.26 11.52 -1.43
CA LEU A 225 5.28 10.65 -2.02
C LEU A 225 6.22 11.38 -3.00
N ASN A 226 5.83 12.54 -3.53
CA ASN A 226 6.78 13.40 -4.25
C ASN A 226 7.69 14.21 -3.31
N ARG A 227 7.47 14.15 -2.00
CA ARG A 227 8.33 14.80 -0.98
C ARG A 227 9.18 13.80 -0.20
N LEU A 228 8.79 12.54 -0.19
CA LEU A 228 9.52 11.42 0.40
C LEU A 228 10.29 10.65 -0.67
N PRO A 229 11.35 9.92 -0.33
CA PRO A 229 12.05 9.07 -1.28
C PRO A 229 11.12 7.97 -1.80
N SER A 230 10.65 8.09 -3.03
CA SER A 230 9.74 7.16 -3.71
C SER A 230 9.98 7.19 -5.21
N VAL A 231 9.68 6.10 -5.92
CA VAL A 231 9.87 5.98 -7.35
C VAL A 231 8.51 5.85 -8.04
N PHE A 232 8.22 6.79 -8.96
CA PHE A 232 7.05 6.71 -9.82
C PHE A 232 7.44 6.09 -11.16
N LEU A 233 6.86 4.93 -11.46
CA LEU A 233 7.09 4.22 -12.70
C LEU A 233 6.08 4.65 -13.76
N SER A 234 6.58 5.10 -14.91
CA SER A 234 5.78 5.46 -16.08
C SER A 234 5.96 4.45 -17.21
N ARG A 235 4.91 4.16 -17.98
CA ARG A 235 5.00 3.23 -19.09
C ARG A 235 5.91 3.80 -20.20
N GLY A 236 6.79 2.95 -20.75
CA GLY A 236 7.66 3.31 -21.88
C GLY A 236 8.79 4.27 -21.53
N VAL A 237 9.03 4.56 -20.26
CA VAL A 237 10.17 5.39 -19.83
C VAL A 237 11.35 4.51 -19.48
N SER A 238 12.51 4.80 -20.04
CA SER A 238 13.81 4.16 -19.70
C SER A 238 14.33 4.66 -18.35
N GLY A 239 15.34 3.97 -17.78
CA GLY A 239 16.01 4.39 -16.55
C GLY A 239 15.22 4.10 -15.25
N GLN A 240 14.16 3.30 -15.32
CA GLN A 240 13.38 2.94 -14.14
C GLN A 240 14.18 2.07 -13.17
N ARG A 241 15.02 1.15 -13.67
CA ARG A 241 15.94 0.35 -12.85
C ARG A 241 16.91 1.24 -12.08
N ASP A 242 17.52 2.21 -12.74
CA ASP A 242 18.45 3.15 -12.13
C ASP A 242 17.76 4.03 -11.07
N ALA A 243 16.48 4.35 -11.27
CA ALA A 243 15.71 5.10 -10.28
C ALA A 243 15.45 4.26 -9.01
N ILE A 244 15.15 2.97 -9.17
CA ILE A 244 15.01 2.01 -8.05
C ILE A 244 16.36 1.84 -7.35
N ALA A 245 17.43 1.58 -8.09
CA ALA A 245 18.79 1.42 -7.55
C ALA A 245 19.22 2.64 -6.73
N ARG A 246 19.00 3.86 -7.23
CA ARG A 246 19.34 5.09 -6.48
C ARG A 246 18.58 5.19 -5.16
N VAL A 247 17.31 4.80 -5.10
CA VAL A 247 16.54 4.81 -3.84
C VAL A 247 17.03 3.70 -2.92
N ALA A 248 17.32 2.51 -3.46
CA ALA A 248 17.88 1.39 -2.69
C ALA A 248 19.25 1.72 -2.08
N ALA A 249 20.16 2.30 -2.86
CA ALA A 249 21.48 2.75 -2.37
C ALA A 249 21.41 3.82 -1.27
N GLY A 250 20.30 4.54 -1.18
CA GLY A 250 20.09 5.57 -0.16
C GLY A 250 19.37 5.08 1.09
N LEU A 251 19.10 3.79 1.23
CA LEU A 251 18.44 3.23 2.40
C LEU A 251 19.38 3.27 3.60
N GLY A 252 18.85 3.74 4.72
CA GLY A 252 19.52 3.71 6.00
C GLY A 252 18.77 2.86 7.03
N SER A 253 19.30 2.82 8.25
CA SER A 253 18.66 2.13 9.36
C SER A 253 17.19 2.52 9.51
N GLY A 254 16.30 1.54 9.55
CA GLY A 254 14.84 1.73 9.65
C GLY A 254 14.14 2.18 8.36
N ASP A 255 14.82 2.22 7.21
CA ASP A 255 14.18 2.42 5.92
C ASP A 255 13.73 1.08 5.32
N ALA A 256 12.65 1.08 4.54
CA ALA A 256 12.16 -0.10 3.85
C ALA A 256 11.75 0.24 2.41
N LEU A 257 12.40 -0.32 1.40
CA LEU A 257 11.99 -0.17 0.00
C LEU A 257 10.91 -1.20 -0.33
N VAL A 258 9.74 -0.73 -0.72
CA VAL A 258 8.60 -1.58 -1.09
C VAL A 258 8.48 -1.69 -2.59
N LEU A 259 8.53 -2.91 -3.09
CA LEU A 259 8.44 -3.25 -4.52
C LEU A 259 7.44 -4.40 -4.73
N PHE A 260 6.69 -4.33 -5.83
CA PHE A 260 5.82 -5.39 -6.31
C PHE A 260 6.41 -5.95 -7.62
N PRO A 261 7.20 -7.03 -7.58
CA PRO A 261 7.92 -7.56 -8.74
C PRO A 261 7.01 -7.98 -9.91
N GLU A 262 5.76 -8.31 -9.64
CA GLU A 262 4.76 -8.61 -10.68
C GLU A 262 4.46 -7.41 -11.60
N GLY A 263 4.68 -6.19 -11.12
CA GLY A 263 4.47 -4.94 -11.86
C GLY A 263 3.00 -4.60 -12.13
N ARG A 264 2.05 -5.46 -11.75
CA ARG A 264 0.59 -5.26 -11.78
C ARG A 264 -0.11 -6.23 -10.83
N ASN A 265 -1.31 -5.88 -10.37
CA ASN A 265 -2.09 -6.77 -9.54
C ASN A 265 -2.52 -8.03 -10.31
N PHE A 266 -2.56 -9.15 -9.60
CA PHE A 266 -3.02 -10.43 -10.11
C PHE A 266 -4.52 -10.36 -10.46
N THR A 267 -4.88 -10.94 -11.60
CA THR A 267 -6.23 -11.41 -11.94
C THR A 267 -6.11 -12.63 -12.84
N PRO A 268 -7.07 -13.57 -12.84
CA PRO A 268 -7.05 -14.73 -13.74
C PRO A 268 -6.86 -14.34 -15.21
N THR A 269 -7.60 -13.33 -15.68
CA THR A 269 -7.49 -12.81 -17.05
C THR A 269 -6.10 -12.28 -17.37
N ARG A 270 -5.46 -11.56 -16.44
CA ARG A 270 -4.09 -11.05 -16.65
C ARG A 270 -3.05 -12.15 -16.67
N ARG A 271 -3.28 -13.20 -15.87
CA ARG A 271 -2.41 -14.39 -15.87
C ARG A 271 -2.46 -15.06 -17.25
N LEU A 272 -3.66 -15.37 -17.77
CA LEU A 272 -3.83 -15.97 -19.11
C LEU A 272 -3.23 -15.11 -20.22
N ALA A 273 -3.49 -13.80 -20.20
CA ALA A 273 -2.89 -12.86 -21.14
C ALA A 273 -1.36 -12.76 -21.03
N SER A 274 -0.79 -13.01 -19.85
CA SER A 274 0.66 -13.06 -19.67
C SER A 274 1.26 -14.31 -20.29
N ILE A 275 0.61 -15.46 -20.12
CA ILE A 275 1.03 -16.73 -20.71
C ILE A 275 1.00 -16.63 -22.24
N ALA A 276 -0.14 -16.21 -22.82
CA ALA A 276 -0.29 -16.05 -24.27
C ALA A 276 0.79 -15.14 -24.86
N ARG A 277 1.06 -14.02 -24.20
CA ARG A 277 2.11 -13.09 -24.65
C ARG A 277 3.51 -13.70 -24.62
N LEU A 278 3.84 -14.52 -23.60
CA LEU A 278 5.14 -15.20 -23.52
C LEU A 278 5.28 -16.24 -24.62
N GLU A 279 4.21 -16.97 -24.94
CA GLU A 279 4.14 -17.90 -26.06
C GLU A 279 4.35 -17.19 -27.39
N GLU A 280 3.66 -16.07 -27.64
CA GLU A 280 3.83 -15.25 -28.85
C GLU A 280 5.26 -14.71 -28.99
N GLN A 281 5.96 -14.47 -27.88
CA GLN A 281 7.35 -14.03 -27.87
C GLN A 281 8.35 -15.17 -28.04
N GLY A 282 7.90 -16.43 -28.06
CA GLY A 282 8.74 -17.62 -28.14
C GLY A 282 9.47 -17.97 -26.85
N ASP A 283 9.12 -17.31 -25.73
CA ASP A 283 9.71 -17.58 -24.41
C ASP A 283 8.94 -18.73 -23.74
N HIS A 284 9.17 -19.94 -24.25
CA HIS A 284 8.48 -21.15 -23.79
C HIS A 284 8.80 -21.49 -22.32
N ALA A 285 10.02 -21.21 -21.87
CA ALA A 285 10.42 -21.46 -20.47
C ALA A 285 9.66 -20.55 -19.49
N ALA A 286 9.56 -19.27 -19.80
CA ALA A 286 8.78 -18.33 -18.99
C ALA A 286 7.27 -18.59 -19.10
N ALA A 287 6.78 -19.06 -20.24
CA ALA A 287 5.38 -19.45 -20.40
C ALA A 287 5.03 -20.67 -19.54
N GLU A 288 5.92 -21.68 -19.50
CA GLU A 288 5.75 -22.86 -18.65
C GLU A 288 5.75 -22.47 -17.16
N TYR A 289 6.73 -21.68 -16.74
CA TYR A 289 6.76 -21.13 -15.39
C TYR A 289 5.46 -20.35 -15.05
N ALA A 290 4.93 -19.55 -16.00
CA ALA A 290 3.69 -18.82 -15.81
C ALA A 290 2.46 -19.74 -15.67
N ARG A 291 2.47 -20.92 -16.30
CA ARG A 291 1.41 -21.93 -16.17
C ARG A 291 1.44 -22.61 -14.80
N GLU A 292 2.62 -22.81 -14.22
CA GLU A 292 2.75 -23.34 -12.86
C GLU A 292 2.12 -22.42 -11.83
N MET A 293 2.28 -21.08 -11.98
CA MET A 293 1.77 -20.07 -11.03
C MET A 293 0.25 -19.92 -11.17
N ARG A 294 -0.49 -20.08 -10.06
CA ARG A 294 -1.96 -20.03 -10.04
C ARG A 294 -2.52 -18.74 -9.43
N HIS A 295 -1.83 -18.18 -8.46
CA HIS A 295 -2.29 -17.06 -7.63
C HIS A 295 -1.39 -15.83 -7.69
N VAL A 296 -0.30 -15.88 -8.46
CA VAL A 296 0.61 -14.77 -8.70
C VAL A 296 0.92 -14.62 -10.19
N LEU A 297 1.42 -13.44 -10.60
CA LEU A 297 1.98 -13.25 -11.94
C LEU A 297 3.49 -13.51 -11.90
N VAL A 298 4.06 -13.82 -13.07
CA VAL A 298 5.51 -13.97 -13.22
C VAL A 298 6.23 -12.71 -12.73
N PRO A 299 7.18 -12.83 -11.79
CA PRO A 299 7.92 -11.67 -11.31
C PRO A 299 8.87 -11.15 -12.39
N ARG A 300 9.02 -9.84 -12.45
CA ARG A 300 9.97 -9.14 -13.31
C ARG A 300 11.23 -8.85 -12.51
N PRO A 301 12.33 -9.57 -12.76
CA PRO A 301 13.49 -9.51 -11.86
C PRO A 301 14.21 -8.16 -11.89
N GLY A 302 14.17 -7.44 -13.00
CA GLY A 302 15.02 -6.28 -13.20
C GLY A 302 14.94 -5.16 -12.17
N GLY A 303 13.76 -4.92 -11.57
CA GLY A 303 13.64 -3.94 -10.49
C GLY A 303 14.13 -4.47 -9.14
N ALA A 304 13.86 -5.74 -8.86
CA ALA A 304 14.31 -6.41 -7.64
C ALA A 304 15.84 -6.60 -7.64
N ALA A 305 16.40 -7.11 -8.75
CA ALA A 305 17.86 -7.25 -8.91
C ALA A 305 18.58 -5.91 -8.77
N ALA A 306 18.07 -4.84 -9.40
CA ALA A 306 18.65 -3.50 -9.24
C ALA A 306 18.59 -2.98 -7.79
N ALA A 307 17.56 -3.33 -7.04
CA ALA A 307 17.46 -2.96 -5.63
C ALA A 307 18.43 -3.77 -4.76
N ILE A 308 18.54 -5.07 -5.00
CA ILE A 308 19.48 -5.98 -4.31
C ILE A 308 20.90 -5.52 -4.52
N ALA A 309 21.33 -5.36 -5.77
CA ALA A 309 22.68 -4.93 -6.11
C ALA A 309 23.06 -3.54 -5.55
N ALA A 310 22.08 -2.68 -5.27
CA ALA A 310 22.32 -1.32 -4.76
C ALA A 310 22.26 -1.21 -3.23
N ALA A 311 21.76 -2.22 -2.53
CA ALA A 311 21.56 -2.22 -1.07
C ALA A 311 22.07 -3.55 -0.48
N GLU A 312 23.37 -3.79 -0.58
CA GLU A 312 24.03 -5.03 -0.20
C GLU A 312 23.83 -5.41 1.28
N ASP A 313 23.72 -4.43 2.17
CA ASP A 313 23.50 -4.65 3.60
C ASP A 313 22.00 -4.81 3.96
N ALA A 314 21.10 -4.72 3.01
CA ALA A 314 19.67 -4.82 3.27
C ALA A 314 19.21 -6.27 3.37
N GLU A 315 18.36 -6.56 4.34
CA GLU A 315 17.65 -7.84 4.37
C GLU A 315 16.44 -7.82 3.44
N VAL A 316 16.12 -8.99 2.88
CA VAL A 316 14.95 -9.12 2.01
C VAL A 316 13.78 -9.70 2.79
N VAL A 317 12.61 -9.07 2.65
CA VAL A 317 11.35 -9.57 3.22
C VAL A 317 10.40 -9.89 2.07
N PHE A 318 10.06 -11.17 1.94
CA PHE A 318 8.99 -11.61 1.04
C PHE A 318 7.65 -11.59 1.76
N VAL A 319 6.62 -11.09 1.08
CA VAL A 319 5.27 -10.96 1.65
C VAL A 319 4.27 -11.66 0.75
N ALA A 320 3.57 -12.65 1.32
CA ALA A 320 2.37 -13.23 0.75
C ALA A 320 1.14 -12.81 1.57
N HIS A 321 0.01 -12.69 0.91
CA HIS A 321 -1.27 -12.43 1.59
C HIS A 321 -2.42 -13.04 0.79
N THR A 322 -3.54 -13.29 1.46
CA THR A 322 -4.81 -13.74 0.86
C THR A 322 -5.96 -12.95 1.47
N GLY A 323 -7.11 -12.94 0.80
CA GLY A 323 -8.33 -12.26 1.28
C GLY A 323 -8.44 -10.80 0.82
N LEU A 324 -7.48 -10.28 0.01
CA LEU A 324 -7.53 -8.94 -0.60
C LEU A 324 -7.87 -8.99 -2.10
N GLU A 325 -8.02 -10.17 -2.68
CA GLU A 325 -8.29 -10.40 -4.09
C GLU A 325 -9.61 -9.74 -4.52
N ASP A 326 -10.62 -9.82 -3.66
CA ASP A 326 -11.95 -9.26 -3.89
C ASP A 326 -12.01 -7.73 -3.71
N LEU A 327 -10.89 -7.08 -3.34
CA LEU A 327 -10.73 -5.63 -3.22
C LEU A 327 -10.02 -5.00 -4.41
N SER A 328 -10.09 -5.63 -5.58
CA SER A 328 -9.35 -5.20 -6.77
C SER A 328 -9.92 -3.92 -7.42
N SER A 329 -11.19 -3.61 -7.18
CA SER A 329 -11.85 -2.41 -7.69
C SER A 329 -12.91 -1.86 -6.71
N VAL A 330 -13.33 -0.60 -6.94
CA VAL A 330 -14.45 0.03 -6.19
C VAL A 330 -15.76 -0.75 -6.39
N VAL A 331 -15.94 -1.37 -7.55
CA VAL A 331 -17.13 -2.19 -7.85
C VAL A 331 -17.09 -3.49 -7.03
N ASP A 332 -15.93 -4.11 -6.90
CA ASP A 332 -15.76 -5.32 -6.09
C ASP A 332 -15.96 -5.00 -4.61
N LEU A 333 -15.40 -3.88 -4.14
CA LEU A 333 -15.65 -3.37 -2.79
C LEU A 333 -17.16 -3.18 -2.53
N TRP A 334 -17.88 -2.58 -3.48
CA TRP A 334 -19.32 -2.43 -3.37
C TRP A 334 -20.03 -3.79 -3.33
N ARG A 335 -19.72 -4.71 -4.25
CA ARG A 335 -20.37 -6.01 -4.35
C ARG A 335 -20.08 -6.90 -3.14
N GLY A 336 -18.87 -6.88 -2.62
CA GLY A 336 -18.43 -7.69 -1.50
C GLY A 336 -18.88 -7.18 -0.12
N THR A 337 -19.41 -5.96 0.01
CA THR A 337 -19.74 -5.38 1.33
C THR A 337 -21.00 -5.97 1.97
N PRO A 338 -20.98 -6.40 3.26
CA PRO A 338 -19.81 -6.63 4.10
C PRO A 338 -19.04 -7.86 3.61
N MET A 339 -17.72 -7.84 3.70
CA MET A 339 -16.89 -8.91 3.14
C MET A 339 -16.83 -10.13 4.04
N ASP A 340 -16.94 -9.92 5.36
CA ASP A 340 -16.75 -10.95 6.38
C ASP A 340 -15.50 -11.81 6.08
N ALA A 341 -14.41 -11.13 5.65
CA ALA A 341 -13.22 -11.76 5.11
C ALA A 341 -12.08 -11.75 6.12
N SER A 342 -11.37 -12.87 6.19
CA SER A 342 -10.12 -12.99 6.93
C SER A 342 -8.94 -12.76 5.97
N ILE A 343 -8.19 -11.69 6.20
CA ILE A 343 -6.96 -11.38 5.48
C ILE A 343 -5.82 -12.08 6.21
N ARG A 344 -5.14 -12.98 5.52
CA ARG A 344 -3.98 -13.68 6.08
C ARG A 344 -2.72 -13.18 5.43
N VAL A 345 -1.68 -12.96 6.24
CA VAL A 345 -0.38 -12.46 5.78
C VAL A 345 0.71 -13.40 6.26
N LYS A 346 1.66 -13.72 5.40
CA LYS A 346 2.89 -14.47 5.70
C LYS A 346 4.08 -13.64 5.29
N LEU A 347 5.07 -13.63 6.16
CA LEU A 347 6.36 -12.98 5.92
C LEU A 347 7.47 -14.02 5.96
N TRP A 348 8.46 -13.85 5.08
CA TRP A 348 9.73 -14.55 5.14
C TRP A 348 10.84 -13.51 5.11
N ARG A 349 11.69 -13.51 6.11
CA ARG A 349 12.84 -12.64 6.21
C ARG A 349 14.10 -13.39 5.84
N VAL A 350 14.86 -12.85 4.91
CA VAL A 350 16.11 -13.41 4.40
C VAL A 350 17.23 -12.47 4.80
N PRO A 351 18.21 -12.94 5.59
CA PRO A 351 19.39 -12.15 5.96
C PRO A 351 20.18 -11.70 4.72
N ALA A 352 20.84 -10.56 4.77
CA ALA A 352 21.63 -10.05 3.66
C ALA A 352 22.68 -11.05 3.16
N SER A 353 23.27 -11.84 4.07
CA SER A 353 24.26 -12.87 3.73
C SER A 353 23.72 -14.06 2.90
N GLU A 354 22.40 -14.21 2.83
CA GLU A 354 21.72 -15.27 2.05
C GLU A 354 21.12 -14.72 0.74
N VAL A 355 21.22 -13.42 0.51
CA VAL A 355 20.70 -12.76 -0.70
C VAL A 355 21.76 -12.86 -1.80
N PRO A 356 21.41 -13.35 -3.02
CA PRO A 356 22.37 -13.43 -4.12
C PRO A 356 22.79 -12.04 -4.60
N ASP A 357 24.08 -11.88 -4.88
CA ASP A 357 24.70 -10.65 -5.42
C ASP A 357 24.78 -10.64 -6.96
N ASP A 358 24.70 -11.81 -7.61
CA ASP A 358 24.69 -11.93 -9.08
C ASP A 358 23.26 -11.74 -9.63
N ASP A 359 23.10 -10.92 -10.66
CA ASP A 359 21.81 -10.58 -11.29
C ASP A 359 21.06 -11.82 -11.83
N ALA A 360 21.74 -12.78 -12.43
CA ALA A 360 21.11 -13.97 -13.00
C ALA A 360 20.67 -14.94 -11.89
N VAL A 361 21.51 -15.11 -10.87
CA VAL A 361 21.18 -15.90 -9.69
C VAL A 361 20.02 -15.26 -8.91
N ALA A 362 20.05 -13.95 -8.72
CA ALA A 362 18.98 -13.20 -8.08
C ALA A 362 17.64 -13.32 -8.82
N ALA A 363 17.66 -13.37 -10.15
CA ALA A 363 16.46 -13.55 -10.96
C ALA A 363 15.84 -14.95 -10.77
N GLU A 364 16.64 -16.02 -10.70
CA GLU A 364 16.15 -17.37 -10.44
C GLU A 364 15.68 -17.51 -8.99
N TRP A 365 16.45 -17.02 -8.04
CA TRP A 365 16.11 -16.97 -6.63
C TRP A 365 14.76 -16.25 -6.39
N LEU A 366 14.50 -15.14 -7.11
CA LEU A 366 13.22 -14.45 -7.05
C LEU A 366 12.07 -15.32 -7.59
N ARG A 367 12.31 -16.10 -8.67
CA ARG A 367 11.31 -17.03 -9.20
C ARG A 367 10.98 -18.14 -8.20
N ASP A 368 11.99 -18.67 -7.51
CA ASP A 368 11.78 -19.71 -6.48
C ASP A 368 10.97 -19.19 -5.30
N TRP A 369 11.21 -17.95 -4.87
CA TRP A 369 10.39 -17.30 -3.86
C TRP A 369 8.96 -17.13 -4.33
N TRP A 370 8.73 -16.81 -5.61
CA TRP A 370 7.38 -16.68 -6.16
C TRP A 370 6.66 -18.03 -6.21
N ARG A 371 7.33 -19.12 -6.52
CA ARG A 371 6.78 -20.50 -6.38
C ARG A 371 6.34 -20.76 -4.93
N ARG A 372 7.18 -20.40 -3.96
CA ARG A 372 6.88 -20.56 -2.53
C ARG A 372 5.68 -19.72 -2.09
N ILE A 373 5.58 -18.48 -2.55
CA ILE A 373 4.44 -17.60 -2.30
C ILE A 373 3.16 -18.20 -2.91
N ASP A 374 3.20 -18.64 -4.17
CA ASP A 374 2.04 -19.24 -4.86
C ASP A 374 1.57 -20.51 -4.15
N ALA A 375 2.48 -21.38 -3.75
CA ALA A 375 2.19 -22.61 -3.01
C ALA A 375 1.54 -22.31 -1.65
N TRP A 376 2.02 -21.31 -0.91
CA TRP A 376 1.43 -20.91 0.36
C TRP A 376 -0.01 -20.37 0.18
N ILE A 377 -0.25 -19.60 -0.87
CA ILE A 377 -1.58 -19.08 -1.19
C ILE A 377 -2.52 -20.22 -1.57
N LEU A 378 -2.06 -21.16 -2.41
CA LEU A 378 -2.82 -22.34 -2.83
C LEU A 378 -3.25 -23.20 -1.63
N ASP A 379 -2.35 -23.41 -0.67
CA ASP A 379 -2.64 -24.16 0.56
C ASP A 379 -3.77 -23.49 1.40
N ARG A 380 -3.81 -22.16 1.43
CA ARG A 380 -4.81 -21.38 2.17
C ARG A 380 -6.18 -21.27 1.48
N HIS A 381 -6.21 -21.27 0.15
CA HIS A 381 -7.48 -21.26 -0.58
C HIS A 381 -8.17 -22.63 -0.60
N GLY A 382 -7.47 -23.69 -0.18
CA GLY A 382 -7.92 -25.08 -0.33
C GLY A 382 -7.86 -25.55 -1.80
N ARG A 383 -7.65 -26.83 -2.01
CA ARG A 383 -7.51 -27.43 -3.35
C ARG A 383 -8.79 -27.35 -4.22
N GLY A 384 -9.87 -26.77 -3.70
CA GLY A 384 -11.20 -26.75 -4.33
C GLY A 384 -11.68 -25.40 -4.86
N ALA A 385 -10.97 -24.30 -4.56
CA ALA A 385 -11.39 -22.96 -4.97
C ALA A 385 -10.54 -22.38 -6.10
N LEU A 386 -10.35 -23.14 -7.16
CA LEU A 386 -10.08 -22.51 -8.46
C LEU A 386 -11.41 -21.94 -8.95
N PRO A 387 -11.49 -20.68 -9.40
CA PRO A 387 -12.62 -20.24 -10.16
C PRO A 387 -12.56 -20.86 -11.57
N ASP A 388 -12.85 -22.15 -11.68
CA ASP A 388 -13.11 -22.82 -12.97
C ASP A 388 -14.24 -22.14 -13.75
N ALA A 389 -15.06 -21.34 -13.09
CA ALA A 389 -16.07 -20.51 -13.73
C ALA A 389 -15.50 -19.46 -14.71
N ALA A 390 -14.30 -18.92 -14.44
CA ALA A 390 -13.70 -17.93 -15.35
C ALA A 390 -13.03 -18.62 -16.56
N VAL A 391 -12.56 -19.84 -16.41
CA VAL A 391 -12.00 -20.64 -17.53
C VAL A 391 -13.12 -21.13 -18.44
N ARG A 392 -14.25 -21.55 -17.90
CA ARG A 392 -15.42 -21.98 -18.70
C ARG A 392 -16.07 -20.84 -19.48
N ALA A 393 -16.10 -19.62 -18.92
CA ALA A 393 -16.67 -18.46 -19.62
C ALA A 393 -15.87 -18.00 -20.85
N VAL A 394 -14.60 -18.38 -20.98
CA VAL A 394 -13.76 -18.05 -22.14
C VAL A 394 -13.81 -19.18 -23.20
N THR A 395 -14.13 -20.42 -22.80
CA THR A 395 -14.20 -21.56 -23.70
C THR A 395 -15.60 -21.80 -24.29
N ASP A 396 -16.64 -21.18 -23.73
CA ASP A 396 -18.04 -21.35 -24.16
C ASP A 396 -18.60 -20.20 -25.00
N GLU A 397 -17.79 -19.37 -25.66
CA GLU A 397 -18.30 -18.56 -26.77
C GLU A 397 -18.50 -19.45 -27.98
N PRO A 398 -19.75 -19.70 -28.39
CA PRO A 398 -20.03 -20.46 -29.60
C PRO A 398 -19.62 -19.58 -30.79
N GLY A 399 -18.74 -20.12 -31.64
CA GLY A 399 -18.45 -19.55 -32.94
C GLY A 399 -19.73 -19.27 -33.68
N GLN A 400 -20.06 -18.00 -33.85
CA GLN A 400 -21.06 -17.56 -34.80
C GLN A 400 -20.36 -17.25 -36.11
N GLY A 401 -20.77 -18.04 -37.13
CA GLY A 401 -20.36 -17.95 -38.50
C GLY A 401 -20.81 -16.68 -39.25
#